data_f9c67f285939f5974ced304c2f650a6e
#
_entry.id   f9c67f285939f5974ced304c2f650a6e
#
_cell.length_a   1.000
_cell.length_b   1.000
_cell.length_c   1.000
_cell.angle_alpha   90.00
_cell.angle_beta   90.00
_cell.angle_gamma   90.00
#
_symmetry.space_group_name_H-M   'P 1'
#
loop_
_entity.id
_entity.type
_entity.pdbx_description
1 polymer ?
#
loop_
_entity_poly.entity_id
_entity_poly.type
_entity_poly.pdbx_seq_one_letter_code
_entity_poly.pdbx_strand_id
1 'polypeptide(L)'
;MPTTKTANERTTEHGEPWRPQQMIEENPVGIDQEAAEQLIPKLDEIQATLWTLYHQYHKHHWLVEGPQFHDLHDFFEENYMEAHKYVDRVAERITALGGIPTSSPAKQAELSHVEHEPEGTYRLRQMLQHDLDGERTLCRQLREAISLADDHGDPGTERTLKKVLTKAEDRAHHLDHLLGEDSLELGLTADRTIES
;
A
#
# COMPACT_ATOMS: atom_id res chain seq x y z
N MET A 1 -33.84 -16.85 21.40
CA MET A 1 -33.39 -16.23 20.17
C MET A 1 -32.34 -15.21 20.54
N PRO A 2 -31.07 -15.32 20.11
CA PRO A 2 -30.08 -14.30 20.43
C PRO A 2 -30.33 -13.08 19.55
N THR A 3 -30.54 -11.93 20.17
CA THR A 3 -30.65 -10.63 19.52
C THR A 3 -29.29 -10.24 18.89
N THR A 4 -29.27 -10.15 17.59
CA THR A 4 -28.12 -9.65 16.83
C THR A 4 -27.92 -8.17 17.19
N LYS A 5 -26.89 -7.85 17.95
CA LYS A 5 -26.46 -6.45 18.16
C LYS A 5 -25.98 -5.89 16.84
N THR A 6 -26.65 -4.86 16.34
CA THR A 6 -26.27 -4.13 15.15
C THR A 6 -24.93 -3.40 15.38
N ALA A 7 -24.14 -3.26 14.33
CA ALA A 7 -22.80 -2.65 14.36
C ALA A 7 -22.75 -1.21 14.93
N ASN A 8 -23.89 -0.58 15.14
CA ASN A 8 -24.02 0.81 15.61
C ASN A 8 -23.95 0.98 17.14
N GLU A 9 -23.82 -0.10 17.94
CA GLU A 9 -23.74 -0.02 19.42
C GLU A 9 -22.31 -0.12 19.97
N ARG A 10 -21.28 -0.05 19.10
CA ARG A 10 -19.88 -0.05 19.52
C ARG A 10 -19.27 1.36 19.62
N THR A 11 -20.03 2.35 20.05
CA THR A 11 -19.41 3.62 20.45
C THR A 11 -18.71 3.39 21.79
N THR A 12 -17.42 3.10 21.74
CA THR A 12 -16.55 3.32 22.88
C THR A 12 -16.59 4.82 23.17
N GLU A 13 -16.94 5.23 24.39
CA GLU A 13 -16.81 6.61 24.87
C GLU A 13 -15.30 6.95 24.95
N HIS A 14 -14.65 7.13 23.81
CA HIS A 14 -13.36 7.79 23.76
C HIS A 14 -13.64 9.27 23.81
N GLY A 15 -13.14 9.96 24.83
CA GLY A 15 -13.21 11.42 24.90
C GLY A 15 -12.68 12.09 23.65
N GLU A 16 -12.98 13.36 23.46
CA GLU A 16 -12.42 14.13 22.36
C GLU A 16 -10.88 14.13 22.41
N PRO A 17 -10.20 13.96 21.26
CA PRO A 17 -8.75 14.02 21.23
C PRO A 17 -8.28 15.43 21.63
N TRP A 18 -7.29 15.53 22.49
CA TRP A 18 -6.70 16.82 22.86
C TRP A 18 -6.02 17.52 21.66
N ARG A 19 -5.67 16.77 20.62
CA ARG A 19 -5.19 17.25 19.34
C ARG A 19 -5.90 16.50 18.22
N PRO A 20 -6.83 17.14 17.48
CA PRO A 20 -7.51 16.52 16.37
C PRO A 20 -6.57 16.36 15.16
N GLN A 21 -6.81 15.35 14.31
CA GLN A 21 -5.95 15.01 13.16
C GLN A 21 -5.73 16.19 12.20
N GLN A 22 -6.71 17.07 12.05
CA GLN A 22 -6.65 18.23 11.15
C GLN A 22 -5.70 19.34 11.66
N MET A 23 -5.26 19.25 12.93
CA MET A 23 -4.35 20.21 13.50
C MET A 23 -2.90 19.83 13.19
N ILE A 24 -2.28 20.56 12.28
CA ILE A 24 -0.85 20.45 11.96
C ILE A 24 -0.10 21.44 12.85
N GLU A 25 0.84 20.93 13.65
CA GLU A 25 1.68 21.75 14.53
C GLU A 25 2.93 22.24 13.81
N GLU A 26 3.56 23.26 14.37
CA GLU A 26 4.90 23.67 13.93
C GLU A 26 5.86 22.48 14.03
N ASN A 27 6.60 22.22 12.97
CA ASN A 27 7.47 21.08 12.88
C ASN A 27 8.92 21.42 13.26
N PRO A 28 9.62 20.48 13.93
CA PRO A 28 10.99 20.72 14.40
C PRO A 28 12.04 20.68 13.28
N VAL A 29 11.65 20.30 12.05
CA VAL A 29 12.56 20.16 10.92
C VAL A 29 12.63 21.40 10.05
N GLY A 30 11.88 22.46 10.39
CA GLY A 30 11.95 23.78 9.76
C GLY A 30 11.33 23.85 8.36
N ILE A 31 10.36 23.00 8.08
CA ILE A 31 9.56 23.08 6.84
C ILE A 31 8.42 24.07 7.07
N ASP A 32 8.20 24.96 6.10
CA ASP A 32 7.13 25.94 6.15
C ASP A 32 5.76 25.30 6.38
N GLN A 33 4.90 25.97 7.15
CA GLN A 33 3.57 25.49 7.50
C GLN A 33 2.72 25.18 6.25
N GLU A 34 2.75 26.06 5.24
CA GLU A 34 2.05 25.87 3.98
C GLU A 34 2.52 24.61 3.24
N ALA A 35 3.82 24.35 3.23
CA ALA A 35 4.39 23.14 2.64
C ALA A 35 3.93 21.88 3.40
N ALA A 36 3.94 21.91 4.74
CA ALA A 36 3.46 20.80 5.56
C ALA A 36 1.97 20.51 5.31
N GLU A 37 1.13 21.53 5.23
CA GLU A 37 -0.30 21.43 4.96
C GLU A 37 -0.61 20.79 3.59
N GLN A 38 0.24 20.99 2.59
CA GLN A 38 0.10 20.37 1.27
C GLN A 38 0.69 18.97 1.19
N LEU A 39 1.82 18.73 1.85
CA LEU A 39 2.53 17.44 1.81
C LEU A 39 1.87 16.36 2.65
N ILE A 40 1.41 16.69 3.86
CA ILE A 40 0.85 15.71 4.80
C ILE A 40 -0.32 14.93 4.21
N PRO A 41 -1.32 15.52 3.54
CA PRO A 41 -2.41 14.77 2.91
C PRO A 41 -1.91 13.78 1.84
N LYS A 42 -0.91 14.17 1.04
CA LYS A 42 -0.32 13.30 0.02
C LYS A 42 0.46 12.13 0.62
N LEU A 43 1.17 12.37 1.70
CA LEU A 43 1.85 11.31 2.44
C LEU A 43 0.84 10.34 3.08
N ASP A 44 -0.28 10.84 3.58
CA ASP A 44 -1.32 10.02 4.20
C ASP A 44 -2.05 9.13 3.16
N GLU A 45 -2.32 9.65 1.95
CA GLU A 45 -2.81 8.87 0.82
C GLU A 45 -1.81 7.77 0.40
N ILE A 46 -0.51 8.07 0.34
CA ILE A 46 0.55 7.11 0.03
C ILE A 46 0.66 6.03 1.10
N GLN A 47 0.62 6.42 2.38
CA GLN A 47 0.61 5.49 3.49
C GLN A 47 -0.59 4.54 3.42
N ALA A 48 -1.77 5.05 3.13
CA ALA A 48 -3.00 4.27 2.99
C ALA A 48 -2.91 3.28 1.81
N THR A 49 -2.35 3.70 0.68
CA THR A 49 -2.11 2.83 -0.47
C THR A 49 -1.10 1.72 -0.14
N LEU A 50 -0.03 2.03 0.59
CA LEU A 50 0.93 1.03 1.08
C LEU A 50 0.29 0.02 2.02
N TRP A 51 -0.65 0.43 2.91
CA TRP A 51 -1.43 -0.48 3.74
C TRP A 51 -2.30 -1.42 2.91
N THR A 52 -2.95 -0.91 1.87
CA THR A 52 -3.75 -1.74 0.97
C THR A 52 -2.88 -2.78 0.26
N LEU A 53 -1.72 -2.39 -0.27
CA LEU A 53 -0.76 -3.30 -0.90
C LEU A 53 -0.21 -4.33 0.09
N TYR A 54 0.10 -3.92 1.32
CA TYR A 54 0.49 -4.85 2.38
C TYR A 54 -0.55 -5.95 2.58
N HIS A 55 -1.82 -5.59 2.75
CA HIS A 55 -2.90 -6.55 2.95
C HIS A 55 -3.13 -7.42 1.71
N GLN A 56 -3.01 -6.86 0.52
CA GLN A 56 -3.13 -7.55 -0.76
C GLN A 56 -2.04 -8.62 -0.92
N TYR A 57 -0.77 -8.26 -0.79
CA TYR A 57 0.34 -9.21 -0.83
C TYR A 57 0.25 -10.28 0.27
N HIS A 58 -0.18 -9.89 1.47
CA HIS A 58 -0.34 -10.83 2.58
C HIS A 58 -1.47 -11.84 2.32
N LYS A 59 -2.57 -11.41 1.70
CA LYS A 59 -3.63 -12.30 1.22
C LYS A 59 -3.10 -13.26 0.14
N HIS A 60 -2.35 -12.76 -0.83
CA HIS A 60 -1.75 -13.57 -1.89
C HIS A 60 -0.75 -14.59 -1.35
N HIS A 61 0.07 -14.21 -0.38
CA HIS A 61 0.95 -15.11 0.34
C HIS A 61 0.20 -16.28 0.99
N TRP A 62 -0.96 -16.05 1.58
CA TRP A 62 -1.77 -17.13 2.17
C TRP A 62 -2.42 -18.05 1.14
N LEU A 63 -2.79 -17.51 -0.02
CA LEU A 63 -3.69 -18.17 -0.98
C LEU A 63 -2.97 -18.70 -2.23
N VAL A 64 -1.70 -18.39 -2.42
CA VAL A 64 -0.93 -18.90 -3.54
C VAL A 64 -0.82 -20.42 -3.46
N GLU A 65 -1.00 -21.10 -4.59
CA GLU A 65 -0.91 -22.56 -4.69
C GLU A 65 -0.36 -22.96 -6.07
N GLY A 66 0.00 -24.21 -6.23
CA GLY A 66 0.46 -24.77 -7.49
C GLY A 66 1.97 -24.97 -7.59
N PRO A 67 2.49 -25.25 -8.80
CA PRO A 67 3.89 -25.64 -8.99
C PRO A 67 4.92 -24.61 -8.57
N GLN A 68 4.57 -23.31 -8.61
CA GLN A 68 5.43 -22.18 -8.22
C GLN A 68 5.20 -21.73 -6.78
N PHE A 69 4.51 -22.55 -5.94
CA PHE A 69 4.13 -22.17 -4.58
C PHE A 69 5.30 -21.60 -3.77
N HIS A 70 6.44 -22.30 -3.71
CA HIS A 70 7.56 -21.87 -2.87
C HIS A 70 8.11 -20.50 -3.28
N ASP A 71 8.39 -20.32 -4.55
CA ASP A 71 9.00 -19.08 -5.05
C ASP A 71 8.06 -17.89 -4.90
N LEU A 72 6.76 -18.09 -5.14
CA LEU A 72 5.78 -17.02 -5.05
C LEU A 72 5.31 -16.75 -3.62
N HIS A 73 5.28 -17.76 -2.77
CA HIS A 73 5.00 -17.59 -1.34
C HIS A 73 6.06 -16.69 -0.69
N ASP A 74 7.34 -16.97 -0.95
CA ASP A 74 8.46 -16.17 -0.47
C ASP A 74 8.44 -14.77 -1.11
N PHE A 75 8.16 -14.66 -2.42
CA PHE A 75 8.02 -13.39 -3.13
C PHE A 75 6.94 -12.49 -2.52
N PHE A 76 5.76 -13.02 -2.23
CA PHE A 76 4.69 -12.27 -1.60
C PHE A 76 5.05 -11.88 -0.16
N GLU A 77 5.76 -12.75 0.60
CA GLU A 77 6.23 -12.45 1.95
C GLU A 77 7.20 -11.27 1.95
N GLU A 78 8.20 -11.28 1.10
CA GLU A 78 9.16 -10.19 0.97
C GLU A 78 8.46 -8.87 0.64
N ASN A 79 7.48 -8.90 -0.27
CA ASN A 79 6.75 -7.72 -0.71
C ASN A 79 5.85 -7.14 0.37
N TYR A 80 5.08 -7.96 1.12
CA TYR A 80 4.26 -7.40 2.19
C TYR A 80 5.12 -6.87 3.35
N MET A 81 6.21 -7.53 3.69
CA MET A 81 7.14 -7.03 4.71
C MET A 81 7.80 -5.71 4.30
N GLU A 82 8.17 -5.58 3.04
CA GLU A 82 8.74 -4.34 2.52
C GLU A 82 7.70 -3.21 2.48
N ALA A 83 6.47 -3.48 2.03
CA ALA A 83 5.37 -2.51 2.05
C ALA A 83 5.11 -2.00 3.47
N HIS A 84 5.03 -2.89 4.47
CA HIS A 84 4.84 -2.54 5.88
C HIS A 84 5.95 -1.63 6.42
N LYS A 85 7.21 -1.92 6.07
CA LYS A 85 8.35 -1.08 6.44
C LYS A 85 8.20 0.35 5.92
N TYR A 86 7.65 0.52 4.72
CA TYR A 86 7.48 1.84 4.12
C TYR A 86 6.21 2.55 4.60
N VAL A 87 5.17 1.83 5.02
CA VAL A 87 4.06 2.42 5.80
C VAL A 87 4.59 3.18 7.00
N ASP A 88 5.42 2.51 7.83
CA ASP A 88 6.01 3.10 9.03
C ASP A 88 6.86 4.33 8.69
N ARG A 89 7.70 4.20 7.66
CA ARG A 89 8.60 5.28 7.23
C ARG A 89 7.85 6.53 6.77
N VAL A 90 6.73 6.37 6.06
CA VAL A 90 5.89 7.48 5.61
C VAL A 90 5.12 8.09 6.78
N ALA A 91 4.58 7.26 7.68
CA ALA A 91 3.90 7.72 8.90
C ALA A 91 4.84 8.55 9.80
N GLU A 92 6.07 8.10 10.01
CA GLU A 92 7.10 8.85 10.73
C GLU A 92 7.41 10.20 10.07
N ARG A 93 7.40 10.26 8.71
CA ARG A 93 7.60 11.53 8.01
C ARG A 93 6.44 12.50 8.22
N ILE A 94 5.18 12.01 8.23
CA ILE A 94 4.01 12.82 8.57
C ILE A 94 4.16 13.43 9.96
N THR A 95 4.57 12.64 10.96
CA THR A 95 4.77 13.15 12.33
C THR A 95 5.92 14.15 12.40
N ALA A 96 7.01 13.93 11.66
CA ALA A 96 8.12 14.87 11.58
C ALA A 96 7.74 16.23 10.96
N LEU A 97 6.71 16.25 10.09
CA LEU A 97 6.13 17.46 9.51
C LEU A 97 5.05 18.09 10.38
N GLY A 98 4.81 17.60 11.61
CA GLY A 98 3.82 18.13 12.54
C GLY A 98 2.41 17.58 12.32
N GLY A 99 2.21 16.57 11.48
CA GLY A 99 0.94 15.93 11.22
C GLY A 99 0.63 14.73 12.12
N ILE A 100 -0.56 14.16 11.94
CA ILE A 100 -1.01 12.91 12.58
C ILE A 100 -1.40 11.94 11.47
N PRO A 101 -0.66 10.83 11.27
CA PRO A 101 -0.98 9.86 10.23
C PRO A 101 -2.29 9.13 10.53
N THR A 102 -3.05 8.81 9.49
CA THR A 102 -4.26 8.00 9.60
C THR A 102 -3.93 6.58 10.03
N SER A 103 -4.54 6.10 11.12
CA SER A 103 -4.32 4.78 11.68
C SER A 103 -5.55 3.87 11.66
N SER A 104 -6.74 4.41 11.40
CA SER A 104 -7.98 3.63 11.30
C SER A 104 -8.01 2.85 9.99
N PRO A 105 -8.16 1.49 10.01
CA PRO A 105 -8.22 0.68 8.78
C PRO A 105 -9.35 1.11 7.83
N ALA A 106 -10.51 1.52 8.36
CA ALA A 106 -11.61 2.01 7.53
C ALA A 106 -11.25 3.31 6.80
N LYS A 107 -10.58 4.24 7.51
CA LYS A 107 -10.11 5.49 6.91
C LYS A 107 -8.96 5.28 5.93
N GLN A 108 -8.05 4.35 6.21
CA GLN A 108 -6.99 3.97 5.29
C GLN A 108 -7.57 3.40 4.00
N ALA A 109 -8.62 2.56 4.07
CA ALA A 109 -9.31 2.07 2.88
C ALA A 109 -9.97 3.20 2.06
N GLU A 110 -10.51 4.24 2.73
CA GLU A 110 -11.09 5.41 2.04
C GLU A 110 -10.04 6.29 1.35
N LEU A 111 -8.83 6.40 1.93
CA LEU A 111 -7.74 7.24 1.42
C LEU A 111 -6.88 6.54 0.36
N SER A 112 -6.89 5.22 0.34
CA SER A 112 -6.10 4.43 -0.61
C SER A 112 -6.55 4.68 -2.05
N HIS A 113 -5.59 4.86 -2.95
CA HIS A 113 -5.84 4.91 -4.40
C HIS A 113 -5.84 3.52 -5.06
N VAL A 114 -5.61 2.48 -4.28
CA VAL A 114 -5.73 1.08 -4.70
C VAL A 114 -6.89 0.46 -3.94
N GLU A 115 -7.82 -0.15 -4.67
CA GLU A 115 -8.89 -0.93 -4.10
C GLU A 115 -8.37 -2.36 -3.82
N HIS A 116 -8.52 -2.83 -2.58
CA HIS A 116 -8.21 -4.21 -2.25
C HIS A 116 -9.17 -5.15 -3.00
N GLU A 117 -8.65 -6.23 -3.59
CA GLU A 117 -9.52 -7.18 -4.28
C GLU A 117 -10.57 -7.77 -3.33
N PRO A 118 -11.79 -8.08 -3.82
CA PRO A 118 -12.83 -8.70 -3.00
C PRO A 118 -12.37 -10.02 -2.36
N GLU A 119 -13.04 -10.41 -1.27
CA GLU A 119 -12.77 -11.70 -0.61
C GLU A 119 -12.97 -12.87 -1.58
N GLY A 120 -12.08 -13.84 -1.50
CA GLY A 120 -12.11 -15.04 -2.34
C GLY A 120 -10.73 -15.44 -2.84
N THR A 121 -10.67 -16.54 -3.58
CA THR A 121 -9.45 -17.06 -4.21
C THR A 121 -9.43 -16.72 -5.69
N TYR A 122 -8.33 -16.21 -6.18
CA TYR A 122 -8.13 -15.80 -7.55
C TYR A 122 -7.08 -16.67 -8.24
N ARG A 123 -7.09 -16.70 -9.57
CA ARG A 123 -6.03 -17.35 -10.33
C ARG A 123 -4.75 -16.54 -10.16
N LEU A 124 -3.61 -17.23 -10.10
CA LEU A 124 -2.30 -16.61 -9.91
C LEU A 124 -2.04 -15.41 -10.84
N ARG A 125 -2.33 -15.54 -12.14
CA ARG A 125 -2.16 -14.42 -13.08
C ARG A 125 -3.02 -13.21 -12.73
N GLN A 126 -4.22 -13.40 -12.18
CA GLN A 126 -5.09 -12.30 -11.74
C GLN A 126 -4.52 -11.62 -10.49
N MET A 127 -4.01 -12.41 -9.52
CA MET A 127 -3.34 -11.89 -8.33
C MET A 127 -2.15 -11.00 -8.71
N LEU A 128 -1.23 -11.52 -9.55
CA LEU A 128 -0.05 -10.78 -9.99
C LEU A 128 -0.39 -9.52 -10.81
N GLN A 129 -1.44 -9.59 -11.65
CA GLN A 129 -1.89 -8.42 -12.42
C GLN A 129 -2.46 -7.34 -11.51
N HIS A 130 -3.23 -7.72 -10.50
CA HIS A 130 -3.81 -6.79 -9.54
C HIS A 130 -2.70 -6.11 -8.72
N ASP A 131 -1.70 -6.88 -8.27
CA ASP A 131 -0.53 -6.32 -7.57
C ASP A 131 0.25 -5.34 -8.46
N LEU A 132 0.48 -5.69 -9.73
CA LEU A 132 1.16 -4.80 -10.67
C LEU A 132 0.41 -3.48 -10.89
N ASP A 133 -0.91 -3.53 -11.02
CA ASP A 133 -1.73 -2.32 -11.20
C ASP A 133 -1.75 -1.45 -9.93
N GLY A 134 -1.71 -2.10 -8.77
CA GLY A 134 -1.53 -1.44 -7.47
C GLY A 134 -0.18 -0.73 -7.36
N GLU A 135 0.93 -1.39 -7.69
CA GLU A 135 2.27 -0.79 -7.69
C GLU A 135 2.39 0.37 -8.68
N ARG A 136 1.83 0.23 -9.88
CA ARG A 136 1.78 1.33 -10.87
C ARG A 136 1.04 2.54 -10.33
N THR A 137 -0.03 2.33 -9.56
CA THR A 137 -0.79 3.41 -8.91
C THR A 137 0.05 4.07 -7.83
N LEU A 138 0.70 3.30 -6.96
CA LEU A 138 1.61 3.82 -5.95
C LEU A 138 2.77 4.62 -6.58
N CYS A 139 3.37 4.12 -7.66
CA CYS A 139 4.44 4.83 -8.36
C CYS A 139 4.00 6.21 -8.90
N ARG A 140 2.76 6.34 -9.38
CA ARG A 140 2.22 7.64 -9.82
C ARG A 140 2.07 8.60 -8.65
N GLN A 141 1.45 8.17 -7.54
CA GLN A 141 1.32 8.97 -6.32
C GLN A 141 2.69 9.44 -5.80
N LEU A 142 3.66 8.54 -5.75
CA LEU A 142 5.01 8.86 -5.28
C LEU A 142 5.69 9.92 -6.14
N ARG A 143 5.58 9.84 -7.48
CA ARG A 143 6.16 10.84 -8.38
C ARG A 143 5.52 12.22 -8.20
N GLU A 144 4.21 12.28 -8.04
CA GLU A 144 3.48 13.52 -7.76
C GLU A 144 3.93 14.14 -6.43
N ALA A 145 3.99 13.35 -5.37
CA ALA A 145 4.42 13.82 -4.05
C ALA A 145 5.92 14.20 -3.99
N ILE A 146 6.77 13.53 -4.76
CA ILE A 146 8.19 13.89 -4.91
C ILE A 146 8.32 15.27 -5.57
N SER A 147 7.56 15.52 -6.65
CA SER A 147 7.55 16.83 -7.31
C SER A 147 7.07 17.92 -6.35
N LEU A 148 6.01 17.68 -5.61
CA LEU A 148 5.49 18.61 -4.62
C LEU A 148 6.51 18.91 -3.51
N ALA A 149 7.24 17.90 -3.03
CA ALA A 149 8.28 18.07 -2.02
C ALA A 149 9.48 18.92 -2.55
N ASP A 150 9.86 18.74 -3.82
CA ASP A 150 10.89 19.53 -4.48
C ASP A 150 10.43 20.99 -4.64
N ASP A 151 9.21 21.22 -5.10
CA ASP A 151 8.62 22.56 -5.28
C ASP A 151 8.59 23.36 -3.96
N HIS A 152 8.41 22.67 -2.83
CA HIS A 152 8.44 23.27 -1.49
C HIS A 152 9.83 23.26 -0.81
N GLY A 153 10.86 22.81 -1.49
CA GLY A 153 12.22 22.77 -0.94
C GLY A 153 12.38 21.81 0.24
N ASP A 154 11.64 20.70 0.26
CA ASP A 154 11.74 19.63 1.27
C ASP A 154 12.52 18.40 0.76
N PRO A 155 13.87 18.45 0.70
CA PRO A 155 14.69 17.33 0.25
C PRO A 155 14.61 16.12 1.20
N GLY A 156 14.13 16.30 2.43
CA GLY A 156 13.94 15.24 3.41
C GLY A 156 12.76 14.32 3.03
N THR A 157 11.62 14.92 2.69
CA THR A 157 10.46 14.20 2.15
C THR A 157 10.78 13.61 0.79
N GLU A 158 11.33 14.40 -0.12
CA GLU A 158 11.75 13.97 -1.45
C GLU A 158 12.63 12.70 -1.38
N ARG A 159 13.69 12.72 -0.56
CA ARG A 159 14.58 11.57 -0.37
C ARG A 159 13.88 10.35 0.22
N THR A 160 12.96 10.57 1.13
CA THR A 160 12.17 9.48 1.74
C THR A 160 11.32 8.82 0.67
N LEU A 161 10.56 9.60 -0.10
CA LEU A 161 9.67 9.10 -1.15
C LEU A 161 10.44 8.47 -2.31
N LYS A 162 11.59 8.97 -2.71
CA LYS A 162 12.46 8.35 -3.73
C LYS A 162 12.90 6.94 -3.35
N LYS A 163 13.15 6.66 -2.07
CA LYS A 163 13.46 5.29 -1.61
C LYS A 163 12.25 4.37 -1.72
N VAL A 164 11.06 4.87 -1.39
CA VAL A 164 9.81 4.11 -1.55
C VAL A 164 9.56 3.83 -3.03
N LEU A 165 9.72 4.86 -3.88
CA LEU A 165 9.52 4.75 -5.32
C LEU A 165 10.44 3.70 -5.96
N THR A 166 11.74 3.72 -5.65
CA THR A 166 12.68 2.72 -6.17
C THR A 166 12.20 1.31 -5.88
N LYS A 167 11.68 1.07 -4.66
CA LYS A 167 11.20 -0.25 -4.26
C LYS A 167 9.86 -0.64 -4.88
N ALA A 168 8.94 0.32 -5.03
CA ALA A 168 7.70 0.12 -5.77
C ALA A 168 7.98 -0.20 -7.25
N GLU A 169 8.96 0.47 -7.87
CA GLU A 169 9.40 0.19 -9.24
C GLU A 169 10.06 -1.19 -9.37
N ASP A 170 10.90 -1.60 -8.40
CA ASP A 170 11.49 -2.95 -8.35
C ASP A 170 10.38 -4.02 -8.30
N ARG A 171 9.38 -3.86 -7.42
CA ARG A 171 8.26 -4.80 -7.30
C ARG A 171 7.42 -4.83 -8.58
N ALA A 172 7.09 -3.68 -9.14
CA ALA A 172 6.35 -3.60 -10.41
C ALA A 172 7.11 -4.29 -11.55
N HIS A 173 8.43 -4.12 -11.61
CA HIS A 173 9.29 -4.77 -12.60
C HIS A 173 9.28 -6.29 -12.46
N HIS A 174 9.42 -6.81 -11.24
CA HIS A 174 9.37 -8.26 -10.98
C HIS A 174 8.00 -8.85 -11.34
N LEU A 175 6.91 -8.17 -10.97
CA LEU A 175 5.54 -8.59 -11.31
C LEU A 175 5.31 -8.65 -12.84
N ASP A 176 5.81 -7.64 -13.56
CA ASP A 176 5.72 -7.60 -15.03
C ASP A 176 6.47 -8.77 -15.68
N HIS A 177 7.66 -9.13 -15.15
CA HIS A 177 8.40 -10.30 -15.60
C HIS A 177 7.68 -11.63 -15.30
N LEU A 178 7.07 -11.76 -14.12
CA LEU A 178 6.26 -12.95 -13.77
C LEU A 178 5.02 -13.09 -14.64
N LEU A 179 4.50 -12.00 -15.18
CA LEU A 179 3.35 -11.97 -16.08
C LEU A 179 3.69 -12.23 -17.53
N GLY A 180 4.96 -12.33 -17.88
CA GLY A 180 5.42 -12.69 -19.23
C GLY A 180 4.82 -14.02 -19.71
N GLU A 181 4.53 -14.13 -21.02
CA GLU A 181 3.85 -15.29 -21.58
C GLU A 181 4.59 -16.62 -21.30
N ASP A 182 5.91 -16.61 -21.40
CA ASP A 182 6.74 -17.81 -21.22
C ASP A 182 6.83 -18.27 -19.76
N SER A 183 6.53 -17.40 -18.78
CA SER A 183 6.69 -17.71 -17.35
C SER A 183 5.47 -18.39 -16.73
N LEU A 184 4.25 -18.10 -17.19
CA LEU A 184 3.02 -18.60 -16.58
C LEU A 184 2.17 -19.48 -17.52
N GLU A 185 2.12 -19.20 -18.80
CA GLU A 185 1.25 -19.94 -19.74
C GLU A 185 1.80 -21.31 -20.08
N LEU A 186 3.10 -21.46 -20.28
CA LEU A 186 3.72 -22.76 -20.56
C LEU A 186 3.66 -23.73 -19.37
N GLY A 187 3.55 -23.24 -18.14
CA GLY A 187 3.40 -24.06 -16.95
C GLY A 187 1.97 -24.50 -16.65
N LEU A 188 0.96 -23.77 -17.14
CA LEU A 188 -0.45 -23.97 -16.80
C LEU A 188 -1.32 -24.49 -17.95
N THR A 189 -0.89 -24.31 -19.19
CA THR A 189 -1.63 -24.68 -20.42
C THR A 189 -0.98 -25.81 -21.21
N ALA A 190 -0.14 -26.61 -20.62
CA ALA A 190 0.02 -27.96 -21.11
C ALA A 190 -1.37 -28.62 -20.95
N ASP A 191 -2.24 -28.26 -21.87
CA ASP A 191 -3.56 -28.84 -22.03
C ASP A 191 -3.36 -30.33 -22.13
N ARG A 192 -3.75 -31.04 -21.09
CA ARG A 192 -3.82 -32.51 -21.11
C ARG A 192 -5.03 -32.91 -21.91
N THR A 193 -5.08 -32.56 -23.15
CA THR A 193 -5.82 -33.35 -24.11
C THR A 193 -5.01 -34.63 -24.35
N ILE A 194 -5.10 -35.52 -23.38
CA ILE A 194 -4.84 -36.93 -23.65
C ILE A 194 -6.04 -37.36 -24.47
N GLU A 195 -5.88 -37.28 -25.80
CA GLU A 195 -6.76 -37.96 -26.69
C GLU A 195 -6.57 -39.47 -26.43
N SER A 196 -7.65 -40.07 -25.92
CA SER A 196 -7.85 -41.51 -25.72
C SER A 196 -8.15 -42.19 -27.03
#